data_21897e21d49ac6a2e56e93b071e95f22
#
_entry.id   21897e21d49ac6a2e56e93b071e95f22
#
_cell.length_a   1.000
_cell.length_b   1.000
_cell.length_c   1.000
_cell.angle_alpha   90.00
_cell.angle_beta   90.00
_cell.angle_gamma   90.00
#
_symmetry.space_group_name_H-M   'P 1'
#
loop_
_entity.id
_entity.type
_entity.pdbx_description
1 polymer ?
#
loop_
_entity_poly.entity_id
_entity_poly.type
_entity_poly.pdbx_seq_one_letter_code
_entity_poly.pdbx_strand_id
1 'polypeptide(L)'
;MNPDKILVIDEMPIVSLAMQEIFRTVNTAAVVEYTDNIFTALASKVYENSGFDLIIIGSQEDVFPENLPELVEELKGRFRKARIMLFAASYNPAIIAEMDRSGIDAYVHKYEPLAEIRKTYLRLSAGESYISEIFRTLYSEYGMKK
;
A
#
# COMPACT_ATOMS: atom_id res chain seq x y z
N MET A 1 -11.99 -5.18 -11.71
CA MET A 1 -11.14 -4.35 -12.58
C MET A 1 -9.74 -4.28 -12.00
N ASN A 2 -8.73 -4.56 -12.82
CA ASN A 2 -7.35 -4.47 -12.36
C ASN A 2 -6.92 -3.00 -12.23
N PRO A 3 -6.24 -2.62 -11.13
CA PRO A 3 -5.62 -1.30 -11.04
C PRO A 3 -4.64 -1.10 -12.19
N ASP A 4 -4.73 0.01 -12.87
CA ASP A 4 -3.83 0.37 -13.96
C ASP A 4 -3.05 1.65 -13.70
N LYS A 5 -3.41 2.41 -12.67
CA LYS A 5 -2.71 3.62 -12.28
C LYS A 5 -2.38 3.59 -10.79
N ILE A 6 -1.09 3.58 -10.48
CA ILE A 6 -0.60 3.31 -9.13
C ILE A 6 0.34 4.44 -8.69
N LEU A 7 0.16 4.92 -7.47
CA LEU A 7 1.08 5.86 -6.85
C LEU A 7 1.87 5.14 -5.76
N VAL A 8 3.19 5.19 -5.84
CA VAL A 8 4.07 4.68 -4.80
C VAL A 8 4.63 5.85 -4.00
N ILE A 9 4.39 5.83 -2.71
CA ILE A 9 4.91 6.80 -1.75
C ILE A 9 5.96 6.07 -0.91
N ASP A 10 7.24 6.33 -1.18
CA ASP A 10 8.34 5.67 -0.48
C ASP A 10 9.60 6.52 -0.61
N GLU A 11 10.43 6.53 0.41
CA GLU A 11 11.69 7.29 0.36
C GLU A 11 12.68 6.71 -0.63
N MET A 12 12.55 5.41 -0.99
CA MET A 12 13.43 4.74 -1.95
C MET A 12 12.79 4.65 -3.33
N PRO A 13 13.32 5.36 -4.32
CA PRO A 13 12.80 5.29 -5.70
C PRO A 13 12.79 3.88 -6.28
N ILE A 14 13.70 3.02 -5.85
CA ILE A 14 13.80 1.65 -6.35
C ILE A 14 12.51 0.86 -6.12
N VAL A 15 11.74 1.20 -5.07
CA VAL A 15 10.47 0.54 -4.78
C VAL A 15 9.47 0.74 -5.92
N SER A 16 9.41 1.95 -6.48
CA SER A 16 8.50 2.23 -7.59
C SER A 16 8.88 1.44 -8.84
N LEU A 17 10.17 1.29 -9.10
CA LEU A 17 10.64 0.51 -10.25
C LEU A 17 10.31 -0.97 -10.06
N ALA A 18 10.52 -1.50 -8.87
CA ALA A 18 10.20 -2.89 -8.57
C ALA A 18 8.69 -3.15 -8.70
N MET A 19 7.86 -2.25 -8.19
CA MET A 19 6.41 -2.39 -8.27
C MET A 19 5.94 -2.35 -9.73
N GLN A 20 6.50 -1.47 -10.54
CA GLN A 20 6.16 -1.40 -11.96
C GLN A 20 6.45 -2.73 -12.66
N GLU A 21 7.62 -3.32 -12.41
CA GLU A 21 7.97 -4.60 -12.99
C GLU A 21 7.00 -5.70 -12.56
N ILE A 22 6.69 -5.76 -11.27
CA ILE A 22 5.79 -6.79 -10.74
C ILE A 22 4.38 -6.64 -11.31
N PHE A 23 3.84 -5.43 -11.27
CA PHE A 23 2.43 -5.21 -11.66
C PHE A 23 2.23 -5.39 -13.16
N ARG A 24 3.22 -5.05 -13.97
CA ARG A 24 3.15 -5.26 -15.42
C ARG A 24 3.15 -6.72 -15.84
N THR A 25 3.56 -7.63 -14.97
CA THR A 25 3.40 -9.06 -15.23
C THR A 25 1.93 -9.50 -15.19
N VAL A 26 1.08 -8.72 -14.53
CA VAL A 26 -0.34 -8.99 -14.39
C VAL A 26 -1.15 -8.10 -15.35
N ASN A 27 -0.79 -6.83 -15.43
CA ASN A 27 -1.48 -5.83 -16.24
C ASN A 27 -0.44 -5.00 -16.97
N THR A 28 -0.25 -5.29 -18.27
CA THR A 28 0.77 -4.63 -19.07
C THR A 28 0.53 -3.13 -19.21
N ALA A 29 -0.69 -2.66 -18.95
CA ALA A 29 -1.04 -1.25 -19.00
C ALA A 29 -0.81 -0.53 -17.67
N ALA A 30 -0.31 -1.21 -16.64
CA ALA A 30 -0.09 -0.60 -15.34
C ALA A 30 0.97 0.51 -15.44
N VAL A 31 0.65 1.68 -14.89
CA VAL A 31 1.51 2.84 -14.84
C VAL A 31 1.78 3.19 -13.38
N VAL A 32 3.05 3.23 -13.00
CA VAL A 32 3.45 3.53 -11.63
C VAL A 32 4.08 4.93 -11.60
N GLU A 33 3.51 5.81 -10.78
CA GLU A 33 4.08 7.12 -10.48
C GLU A 33 4.65 7.08 -9.08
N TYR A 34 5.54 8.01 -8.79
CA TYR A 34 6.32 7.97 -7.56
C TYR A 34 6.36 9.34 -6.89
N THR A 35 6.30 9.33 -5.57
CA THR A 35 6.66 10.47 -4.73
C THR A 35 7.38 9.97 -3.49
N ASP A 36 8.22 10.82 -2.90
CA ASP A 36 9.06 10.43 -1.77
C ASP A 36 8.35 10.47 -0.42
N ASN A 37 7.26 11.23 -0.30
CA ASN A 37 6.52 11.28 0.95
C ASN A 37 5.04 11.63 0.75
N ILE A 38 4.25 11.29 1.77
CA ILE A 38 2.79 11.42 1.73
C ILE A 38 2.33 12.87 1.69
N PHE A 39 3.09 13.78 2.30
CA PHE A 39 2.72 15.20 2.31
C PHE A 39 2.85 15.80 0.92
N THR A 40 3.86 15.39 0.16
CA THR A 40 4.00 15.78 -1.23
C THR A 40 2.82 15.29 -2.06
N ALA A 41 2.39 14.04 -1.83
CA ALA A 41 1.24 13.49 -2.54
C ALA A 41 -0.03 14.29 -2.27
N LEU A 42 -0.24 14.70 -1.01
CA LEU A 42 -1.44 15.45 -0.62
C LEU A 42 -1.40 16.89 -1.10
N ALA A 43 -0.22 17.52 -1.12
CA ALA A 43 -0.08 18.93 -1.46
C ALA A 43 0.09 19.20 -2.96
N SER A 44 0.52 18.20 -3.72
CA SER A 44 0.90 18.41 -5.12
C SER A 44 -0.31 18.55 -6.04
N LYS A 45 -0.32 19.62 -6.82
CA LYS A 45 -1.33 19.80 -7.87
C LYS A 45 -1.11 18.87 -9.06
N VAL A 46 0.09 18.28 -9.18
CA VAL A 46 0.41 17.34 -10.25
C VAL A 46 -0.54 16.13 -10.21
N TYR A 47 -0.97 15.73 -9.01
CA TYR A 47 -1.86 14.57 -8.84
C TYR A 47 -3.34 14.94 -8.71
N GLU A 48 -3.69 16.21 -8.78
CA GLU A 48 -5.03 16.71 -8.46
C GLU A 48 -6.15 16.01 -9.22
N ASN A 49 -5.93 15.73 -10.49
CA ASN A 49 -6.92 15.06 -11.35
C ASN A 49 -6.53 13.63 -11.68
N SER A 50 -5.60 13.07 -10.95
CA SER A 50 -5.15 11.70 -11.19
C SER A 50 -6.13 10.70 -10.60
N GLY A 51 -6.54 9.72 -11.40
CA GLY A 51 -7.44 8.68 -10.94
C GLY A 51 -6.65 7.45 -10.53
N PHE A 52 -5.91 7.51 -9.42
CA PHE A 52 -5.17 6.36 -8.95
C PHE A 52 -6.12 5.25 -8.50
N ASP A 53 -5.79 4.03 -8.90
CA ASP A 53 -6.51 2.82 -8.50
C ASP A 53 -5.89 2.22 -7.24
N LEU A 54 -4.60 2.44 -7.02
CA LEU A 54 -3.88 1.91 -5.88
C LEU A 54 -2.85 2.94 -5.42
N ILE A 55 -2.76 3.14 -4.11
CA ILE A 55 -1.70 3.94 -3.50
C ILE A 55 -0.94 3.04 -2.54
N ILE A 56 0.37 2.92 -2.73
CA ILE A 56 1.24 2.14 -1.89
C ILE A 56 2.02 3.09 -0.99
N ILE A 57 1.85 2.94 0.31
CA ILE A 57 2.57 3.74 1.30
C ILE A 57 3.66 2.86 1.90
N GLY A 58 4.90 3.13 1.52
CA GLY A 58 6.05 2.43 2.04
C GLY A 58 6.63 3.11 3.25
N SER A 59 7.21 2.32 4.15
CA SER A 59 7.95 2.83 5.29
C SER A 59 9.37 2.26 5.24
N GLN A 60 10.37 3.13 5.28
CA GLN A 60 11.77 2.74 5.33
C GLN A 60 12.21 2.40 6.74
N GLU A 61 11.80 3.25 7.66
CA GLU A 61 11.97 3.01 9.06
C GLU A 61 10.74 2.25 9.52
N ASP A 62 10.86 1.52 10.57
CA ASP A 62 9.82 0.62 11.02
C ASP A 62 8.60 1.33 11.63
N VAL A 63 8.44 2.61 11.31
CA VAL A 63 7.42 3.43 11.95
C VAL A 63 6.68 4.26 10.90
N PHE A 64 5.37 4.07 10.82
CA PHE A 64 4.50 5.01 10.13
C PHE A 64 4.20 6.19 11.07
N PRO A 65 3.84 7.35 10.52
CA PRO A 65 3.42 8.49 11.35
C PRO A 65 2.27 8.10 12.29
N GLU A 66 2.27 8.67 13.50
CA GLU A 66 1.19 8.41 14.47
C GLU A 66 -0.18 8.79 13.91
N ASN A 67 -0.22 9.79 13.04
CA ASN A 67 -1.46 10.22 12.41
C ASN A 67 -1.74 9.52 11.08
N LEU A 68 -1.20 8.32 10.89
CA LEU A 68 -1.44 7.55 9.67
C LEU A 68 -2.92 7.40 9.32
N PRO A 69 -3.82 7.06 10.27
CA PRO A 69 -5.24 6.95 9.91
C PRO A 69 -5.81 8.23 9.31
N GLU A 70 -5.45 9.39 9.84
CA GLU A 70 -5.92 10.68 9.32
C GLU A 70 -5.34 10.95 7.93
N LEU A 71 -4.07 10.59 7.70
CA LEU A 71 -3.44 10.75 6.39
C LEU A 71 -4.06 9.83 5.34
N VAL A 72 -4.41 8.60 5.73
CA VAL A 72 -5.11 7.67 4.84
C VAL A 72 -6.50 8.22 4.49
N GLU A 73 -7.21 8.78 5.46
CA GLU A 73 -8.50 9.39 5.22
C GLU A 73 -8.39 10.54 4.21
N GLU A 74 -7.38 11.40 4.35
CA GLU A 74 -7.15 12.49 3.40
C GLU A 74 -6.82 11.96 2.02
N LEU A 75 -5.98 10.92 1.91
CA LEU A 75 -5.66 10.31 0.63
C LEU A 75 -6.91 9.75 -0.04
N LYS A 76 -7.76 9.06 0.70
CA LYS A 76 -9.00 8.50 0.15
C LYS A 76 -10.01 9.60 -0.22
N GLY A 77 -10.01 10.71 0.49
CA GLY A 77 -10.85 11.85 0.13
C GLY A 77 -10.40 12.50 -1.16
N ARG A 78 -9.09 12.56 -1.40
CA ARG A 78 -8.52 13.15 -2.60
C ARG A 78 -8.53 12.20 -3.80
N PHE A 79 -8.26 10.92 -3.56
CA PHE A 79 -8.19 9.88 -4.60
C PHE A 79 -9.25 8.82 -4.30
N ARG A 80 -10.50 9.14 -4.58
CA ARG A 80 -11.66 8.40 -4.06
C ARG A 80 -11.73 6.93 -4.41
N LYS A 81 -11.24 6.55 -5.58
CA LYS A 81 -11.30 5.15 -5.99
C LYS A 81 -10.06 4.36 -5.57
N ALA A 82 -9.06 5.02 -5.00
CA ALA A 82 -7.80 4.36 -4.68
C ALA A 82 -7.94 3.41 -3.49
N ARG A 83 -7.38 2.23 -3.67
CA ARG A 83 -7.17 1.33 -2.56
C ARG A 83 -5.82 1.63 -1.93
N ILE A 84 -5.66 1.34 -0.65
CA ILE A 84 -4.46 1.69 0.10
C ILE A 84 -3.72 0.43 0.52
N MET A 85 -2.45 0.33 0.14
CA MET A 85 -1.57 -0.75 0.60
C MET A 85 -0.46 -0.15 1.45
N LEU A 86 -0.28 -0.68 2.66
CA LEU A 86 0.91 -0.38 3.46
C LEU A 86 1.99 -1.40 3.13
N PHE A 87 3.20 -0.92 2.91
CA PHE A 87 4.35 -1.74 2.54
C PHE A 87 5.47 -1.47 3.55
N ALA A 88 5.66 -2.38 4.51
CA ALA A 88 6.44 -2.11 5.71
C ALA A 88 7.41 -3.24 6.05
N ALA A 89 8.52 -2.89 6.68
CA ALA A 89 9.52 -3.85 7.10
C ALA A 89 9.27 -4.39 8.51
N SER A 90 8.40 -3.76 9.30
CA SER A 90 8.14 -4.20 10.67
C SER A 90 6.68 -4.50 10.91
N TYR A 91 6.44 -5.37 11.87
CA TYR A 91 5.12 -5.84 12.23
C TYR A 91 4.47 -4.96 13.30
N ASN A 92 3.25 -4.53 13.04
CA ASN A 92 2.42 -3.84 14.04
C ASN A 92 1.02 -4.45 14.02
N PRO A 93 0.65 -5.25 15.03
CA PRO A 93 -0.65 -5.93 15.04
C PRO A 93 -1.84 -4.94 15.11
N ALA A 94 -1.62 -3.73 15.61
CA ALA A 94 -2.68 -2.73 15.65
C ALA A 94 -3.15 -2.35 14.24
N ILE A 95 -2.25 -2.36 13.25
CA ILE A 95 -2.61 -2.08 11.86
C ILE A 95 -3.61 -3.14 11.38
N ILE A 96 -3.34 -4.42 11.63
CA ILE A 96 -4.23 -5.51 11.24
C ILE A 96 -5.58 -5.37 11.92
N ALA A 97 -5.58 -5.10 13.22
CA ALA A 97 -6.81 -5.00 14.00
C ALA A 97 -7.71 -3.85 13.54
N GLU A 98 -7.13 -2.81 12.95
CA GLU A 98 -7.85 -1.60 12.59
C GLU A 98 -8.00 -1.37 11.08
N MET A 99 -7.57 -2.32 10.25
CA MET A 99 -7.59 -2.13 8.79
C MET A 99 -8.95 -1.69 8.27
N ASP A 100 -10.02 -2.34 8.68
CA ASP A 100 -11.37 -2.02 8.20
C ASP A 100 -11.77 -0.59 8.52
N ARG A 101 -11.44 -0.12 9.72
CA ARG A 101 -11.83 1.22 10.17
C ARG A 101 -10.94 2.31 9.60
N SER A 102 -9.68 2.00 9.35
CA SER A 102 -8.72 2.99 8.89
C SER A 102 -8.69 3.16 7.37
N GLY A 103 -9.42 2.30 6.64
CA GLY A 103 -9.44 2.39 5.17
C GLY A 103 -8.21 1.78 4.50
N ILE A 104 -7.44 0.99 5.22
CA ILE A 104 -6.27 0.30 4.69
C ILE A 104 -6.74 -1.03 4.11
N ASP A 105 -6.42 -1.25 2.83
CA ASP A 105 -6.91 -2.42 2.09
C ASP A 105 -5.90 -3.57 2.07
N ALA A 106 -4.61 -3.27 2.23
CA ALA A 106 -3.58 -4.31 2.29
C ALA A 106 -2.44 -3.90 3.21
N TYR A 107 -1.82 -4.91 3.82
CA TYR A 107 -0.67 -4.74 4.69
C TYR A 107 0.35 -5.80 4.31
N VAL A 108 1.48 -5.38 3.74
CA VAL A 108 2.45 -6.25 3.07
C VAL A 108 3.84 -6.02 3.63
N HIS A 109 4.52 -7.11 3.95
CA HIS A 109 5.90 -7.05 4.44
C HIS A 109 6.86 -6.80 3.28
N LYS A 110 7.85 -5.91 3.47
CA LYS A 110 8.82 -5.57 2.42
C LYS A 110 9.70 -6.74 1.99
N TYR A 111 9.83 -7.76 2.82
CA TYR A 111 10.63 -8.94 2.50
C TYR A 111 9.82 -10.09 1.93
N GLU A 112 8.57 -9.86 1.55
CA GLU A 112 7.80 -10.88 0.86
C GLU A 112 8.39 -11.19 -0.51
N PRO A 113 8.33 -12.44 -0.96
CA PRO A 113 8.76 -12.76 -2.32
C PRO A 113 7.86 -12.09 -3.35
N LEU A 114 8.37 -11.90 -4.56
CA LEU A 114 7.64 -11.22 -5.63
C LEU A 114 6.28 -11.86 -5.91
N ALA A 115 6.19 -13.19 -5.79
CA ALA A 115 4.92 -13.91 -6.00
C ALA A 115 3.85 -13.46 -5.02
N GLU A 116 4.23 -13.16 -3.77
CA GLU A 116 3.28 -12.70 -2.76
C GLU A 116 2.83 -11.27 -3.01
N ILE A 117 3.73 -10.42 -3.47
CA ILE A 117 3.37 -9.04 -3.84
C ILE A 117 2.43 -9.05 -5.04
N ARG A 118 2.68 -9.90 -6.02
CA ARG A 118 1.80 -10.06 -7.18
C ARG A 118 0.42 -10.56 -6.74
N LYS A 119 0.38 -11.52 -5.83
CA LYS A 119 -0.87 -12.04 -5.28
C LYS A 119 -1.67 -10.94 -4.60
N THR A 120 -1.00 -10.05 -3.85
CA THR A 120 -1.64 -8.90 -3.22
C THR A 120 -2.31 -8.03 -4.26
N TYR A 121 -1.60 -7.71 -5.34
CA TYR A 121 -2.13 -6.89 -6.42
C TYR A 121 -3.39 -7.53 -7.03
N LEU A 122 -3.35 -8.84 -7.29
CA LEU A 122 -4.49 -9.56 -7.83
C LEU A 122 -5.69 -9.53 -6.88
N ARG A 123 -5.46 -9.70 -5.59
CA ARG A 123 -6.53 -9.66 -4.59
C ARG A 123 -7.16 -8.28 -4.51
N LEU A 124 -6.35 -7.24 -4.48
CA LEU A 124 -6.86 -5.86 -4.47
C LEU A 124 -7.65 -5.56 -5.75
N SER A 125 -7.18 -6.04 -6.89
CA SER A 125 -7.89 -5.86 -8.16
C SER A 125 -9.25 -6.55 -8.16
N ALA A 126 -9.39 -7.62 -7.40
CA ALA A 126 -10.66 -8.33 -7.23
C ALA A 126 -11.57 -7.69 -6.17
N GLY A 127 -11.17 -6.58 -5.59
CA GLY A 127 -11.95 -5.88 -4.57
C GLY A 127 -11.78 -6.44 -3.17
N GLU A 128 -10.80 -7.30 -2.95
CA GLU A 128 -10.57 -7.94 -1.66
C GLU A 128 -9.50 -7.19 -0.86
N SER A 129 -9.55 -7.30 0.47
CA SER A 129 -8.45 -6.87 1.33
C SER A 129 -7.44 -8.00 1.46
N TYR A 130 -6.19 -7.66 1.79
CA TYR A 130 -5.15 -8.68 1.88
C TYR A 130 -4.09 -8.34 2.91
N ILE A 131 -3.65 -9.36 3.63
CA ILE A 131 -2.51 -9.26 4.56
C ILE A 131 -1.49 -10.29 4.08
N SER A 132 -0.24 -9.87 3.88
CA SER A 132 0.78 -10.76 3.33
C SER A 132 1.12 -11.90 4.28
N GLU A 133 1.70 -12.97 3.73
CA GLU A 133 1.93 -14.21 4.45
C GLU A 133 2.78 -14.01 5.70
N ILE A 134 3.86 -13.24 5.62
CA ILE A 134 4.71 -12.98 6.80
C ILE A 134 3.88 -12.37 7.92
N PHE A 135 3.07 -11.35 7.61
CA PHE A 135 2.25 -10.69 8.63
C PHE A 135 1.12 -11.58 9.13
N ARG A 136 0.51 -12.40 8.26
CA ARG A 136 -0.51 -13.34 8.69
C ARG A 136 0.06 -14.37 9.66
N THR A 137 1.26 -14.86 9.40
CA THR A 137 1.95 -15.81 10.27
C THR A 137 2.24 -15.18 11.63
N LEU A 138 2.77 -13.95 11.62
CA LEU A 138 3.07 -13.25 12.88
C LEU A 138 1.80 -12.99 13.67
N TYR A 139 0.74 -12.59 13.02
CA TYR A 139 -0.53 -12.32 13.70
C TYR A 139 -1.15 -13.59 14.28
N SER A 140 -1.05 -14.71 13.56
CA SER A 140 -1.52 -16.01 14.04
C SER A 140 -0.75 -16.48 15.28
N GLU A 141 0.57 -16.26 15.30
CA GLU A 141 1.43 -16.73 16.40
C GLU A 141 1.41 -15.79 17.61
N TYR A 142 1.43 -14.48 17.36
CA TYR A 142 1.58 -13.47 18.41
C TYR A 142 0.36 -12.58 18.56
N GLY A 143 -0.30 -12.23 17.46
CA GLY A 143 -1.51 -11.44 17.44
C GLY A 143 -1.40 -10.16 18.23
N MET A 144 -2.41 -9.89 19.05
CA MET A 144 -2.49 -8.77 19.99
C MET A 144 -2.16 -9.20 21.42
N LYS A 145 -1.46 -10.31 21.57
CA LYS A 145 -1.10 -10.83 22.90
C LYS A 145 -0.25 -9.81 23.65
N LYS A 146 -0.52 -9.73 24.89
CA LYS A 146 0.22 -8.87 25.80
C LYS A 146 1.40 -9.57 26.40
#